data_abda63099985a6fbe9a647d08ec35047
#
_entry.id   abda63099985a6fbe9a647d08ec35047
#
_cell.length_a   1.000
_cell.length_b   1.000
_cell.length_c   1.000
_cell.angle_alpha   90.00
_cell.angle_beta   90.00
_cell.angle_gamma   90.00
#
_symmetry.space_group_name_H-M   'P 1'
#
loop_
_entity.id
_entity.type
_entity.pdbx_description
1 polymer ?
#
loop_
_entity_poly.entity_id
_entity_poly.type
_entity_poly.pdbx_seq_one_letter_code
_entity_poly.pdbx_strand_id
1 'polypeptide(L)'
;RRLITEKALEPVPGNPKDPGTVYLCAADNEGNMISYIQSNYAGFGSGIVIPGTGIAMQNRGKGFCLEPGHANAAAPGKRPYHTIIPGFLTKQGKPMGPFGVMGGFMQPQGHVQVLTKLIDCGLNPQAAIDAPRWQWTQGLQVNMEPEFPAHLIEGLQQRGHKIGYDINRGAFGKGQMILATPHGTLMGGTEPRCEGACAAW
;
A
#
# COMPACT_ATOMS: atom_id res chain seq x y z
N ARG A 1 18.15 19.08 -5.50
CA ARG A 1 19.42 19.80 -5.85
C ARG A 1 19.18 21.21 -6.40
N ARG A 2 18.04 21.49 -7.08
CA ARG A 2 17.76 22.84 -7.64
C ARG A 2 17.55 23.92 -6.57
N LEU A 3 17.28 23.55 -5.32
CA LEU A 3 17.08 24.47 -4.19
C LEU A 3 18.34 24.67 -3.34
N ILE A 4 19.45 23.99 -3.68
CA ILE A 4 20.73 24.17 -2.98
C ILE A 4 21.45 25.35 -3.60
N THR A 5 21.71 26.38 -2.82
CA THR A 5 22.42 27.59 -3.21
C THR A 5 23.63 27.83 -2.29
N GLU A 6 24.56 28.69 -2.70
CA GLU A 6 25.72 29.08 -1.88
C GLU A 6 25.35 29.92 -0.65
N LYS A 7 24.14 30.48 -0.63
CA LYS A 7 23.62 31.29 0.48
C LYS A 7 22.51 30.53 1.18
N ALA A 8 22.37 30.78 2.48
CA ALA A 8 21.23 30.29 3.26
C ALA A 8 19.92 30.80 2.65
N LEU A 9 18.96 29.90 2.49
CA LEU A 9 17.60 30.21 2.03
C LEU A 9 16.67 30.21 3.22
N GLU A 10 15.72 31.14 3.21
CA GLU A 10 14.58 31.07 4.10
C GLU A 10 13.67 29.89 3.60
N PRO A 11 13.41 28.88 4.44
CA PRO A 11 12.63 27.73 4.00
C PRO A 11 11.18 28.13 3.71
N VAL A 12 10.69 27.72 2.56
CA VAL A 12 9.27 27.86 2.20
C VAL A 12 8.58 26.52 2.23
N PRO A 13 7.29 26.45 2.58
CA PRO A 13 6.55 25.20 2.56
C PRO A 13 6.63 24.53 1.19
N GLY A 14 6.97 23.24 1.15
CA GLY A 14 6.85 22.44 -0.05
C GLY A 14 5.38 22.22 -0.43
N ASN A 15 5.14 21.73 -1.64
CA ASN A 15 3.83 21.29 -2.08
C ASN A 15 3.86 19.76 -2.23
N PRO A 16 3.71 18.99 -1.14
CA PRO A 16 3.73 17.54 -1.20
C PRO A 16 2.51 17.05 -1.98
N LYS A 17 2.76 16.33 -3.07
CA LYS A 17 1.71 15.79 -3.95
C LYS A 17 1.26 14.39 -3.56
N ASP A 18 2.05 13.68 -2.77
CA ASP A 18 1.83 12.28 -2.46
C ASP A 18 1.08 12.08 -1.12
N PRO A 19 0.18 11.08 -1.04
CA PRO A 19 -0.45 10.70 0.21
C PRO A 19 0.60 10.18 1.21
N GLY A 20 0.53 10.66 2.46
CA GLY A 20 1.49 10.31 3.50
C GLY A 20 1.16 9.00 4.22
N THR A 21 1.13 7.86 3.53
CA THR A 21 0.98 6.54 4.17
C THR A 21 2.33 5.85 4.28
N VAL A 22 2.64 5.32 5.47
CA VAL A 22 3.82 4.50 5.73
C VAL A 22 3.38 3.14 6.22
N TYR A 23 3.95 2.08 5.64
CA TYR A 23 3.85 0.71 6.13
C TYR A 23 5.24 0.20 6.54
N LEU A 24 5.30 -0.47 7.68
CA LEU A 24 6.47 -1.21 8.12
C LEU A 24 6.07 -2.55 8.74
N CYS A 25 6.99 -3.48 8.72
CA CYS A 25 6.87 -4.73 9.46
C CYS A 25 8.21 -5.08 10.13
N ALA A 26 8.14 -5.76 11.25
CA ALA A 26 9.31 -6.26 11.96
C ALA A 26 9.02 -7.64 12.56
N ALA A 27 10.07 -8.42 12.75
CA ALA A 27 10.02 -9.69 13.44
C ALA A 27 11.32 -9.89 14.20
N ASP A 28 11.25 -10.59 15.35
CA ASP A 28 12.40 -10.92 16.15
C ASP A 28 12.64 -12.44 16.22
N ASN A 29 13.71 -12.85 16.88
CA ASN A 29 14.10 -14.25 17.05
C ASN A 29 13.25 -15.01 18.10
N GLU A 30 12.42 -14.30 18.86
CA GLU A 30 11.46 -14.88 19.80
C GLU A 30 10.13 -15.23 19.13
N GLY A 31 9.95 -14.82 17.84
CA GLY A 31 8.75 -15.03 17.07
C GLY A 31 7.70 -13.93 17.22
N ASN A 32 8.04 -12.82 17.89
CA ASN A 32 7.18 -11.64 17.90
C ASN A 32 7.22 -10.98 16.52
N MET A 33 6.05 -10.57 16.03
CA MET A 33 5.92 -9.96 14.71
C MET A 33 4.95 -8.80 14.77
N ILE A 34 5.26 -7.73 14.05
CA ILE A 34 4.39 -6.57 13.92
C ILE A 34 4.11 -6.25 12.45
N SER A 35 2.86 -5.93 12.17
CA SER A 35 2.40 -5.33 10.92
C SER A 35 1.83 -3.95 11.24
N TYR A 36 2.48 -2.89 10.80
CA TYR A 36 2.16 -1.53 11.21
C TYR A 36 1.98 -0.61 10.01
N ILE A 37 0.89 0.15 10.03
CA ILE A 37 0.62 1.16 9.02
C ILE A 37 0.05 2.41 9.68
N GLN A 38 0.51 3.59 9.22
CA GLN A 38 -0.03 4.87 9.65
C GLN A 38 -0.25 5.79 8.46
N SER A 39 -1.24 6.67 8.56
CA SER A 39 -1.58 7.59 7.50
C SER A 39 -2.52 8.67 8.01
N ASN A 40 -2.30 9.90 7.57
CA ASN A 40 -3.28 10.98 7.68
C ASN A 40 -4.28 10.99 6.50
N TYR A 41 -4.22 9.98 5.62
CA TYR A 41 -4.92 9.81 4.36
C TYR A 41 -4.34 10.68 3.25
N ALA A 42 -4.66 11.98 3.16
CA ALA A 42 -4.13 12.86 2.11
C ALA A 42 -3.27 13.96 2.74
N GLY A 43 -2.02 14.08 2.32
CA GLY A 43 -1.07 15.07 2.77
C GLY A 43 -0.91 15.12 4.30
N PHE A 44 -1.04 16.30 4.89
CA PHE A 44 -1.04 16.51 6.35
C PHE A 44 -2.39 16.23 7.04
N GLY A 45 -3.30 15.53 6.38
CA GLY A 45 -4.63 15.24 6.90
C GLY A 45 -5.56 16.46 6.82
N SER A 46 -6.33 16.71 7.89
CA SER A 46 -7.31 17.78 7.95
C SER A 46 -6.70 19.19 8.11
N GLY A 47 -5.41 19.29 8.37
CA GLY A 47 -4.76 20.54 8.75
C GLY A 47 -4.98 20.95 10.21
N ILE A 48 -5.73 20.13 10.97
CA ILE A 48 -5.98 20.36 12.39
C ILE A 48 -4.91 19.62 13.20
N VAL A 49 -4.24 20.33 14.09
CA VAL A 49 -3.32 19.75 15.08
C VAL A 49 -3.96 19.85 16.45
N ILE A 50 -3.97 18.76 17.20
CA ILE A 50 -4.52 18.74 18.55
C ILE A 50 -3.59 19.55 19.47
N PRO A 51 -4.07 20.62 20.12
CA PRO A 51 -3.25 21.47 20.96
C PRO A 51 -2.51 20.67 22.05
N GLY A 52 -1.23 20.97 22.26
CA GLY A 52 -0.39 20.34 23.29
C GLY A 52 0.09 18.92 22.98
N THR A 53 -0.30 18.31 21.87
CA THR A 53 0.07 16.92 21.53
C THR A 53 0.98 16.80 20.32
N GLY A 54 0.95 17.76 19.39
CA GLY A 54 1.61 17.65 18.09
C GLY A 54 0.93 16.66 17.10
N ILE A 55 -0.21 16.08 17.46
CA ILE A 55 -0.92 15.10 16.63
C ILE A 55 -1.72 15.81 15.54
N ALA A 56 -1.35 15.58 14.27
CA ALA A 56 -2.13 16.01 13.12
C ALA A 56 -3.33 15.06 12.87
N MET A 57 -4.53 15.63 12.79
CA MET A 57 -5.76 14.87 12.56
C MET A 57 -5.87 14.43 11.11
N GLN A 58 -6.17 13.16 10.92
CA GLN A 58 -6.40 12.58 9.58
C GLN A 58 -7.65 13.17 8.91
N ASN A 59 -7.72 13.11 7.57
CA ASN A 59 -8.86 13.59 6.78
C ASN A 59 -9.63 12.46 6.07
N ARG A 60 -9.63 11.26 6.62
CA ARG A 60 -10.26 10.06 6.03
C ARG A 60 -11.79 10.16 5.94
N GLY A 61 -12.41 11.06 6.70
CA GLY A 61 -13.83 11.38 6.56
C GLY A 61 -14.23 11.82 5.15
N LYS A 62 -13.30 12.33 4.35
CA LYS A 62 -13.50 12.59 2.92
C LYS A 62 -13.95 11.34 2.14
N GLY A 63 -13.66 10.15 2.66
CA GLY A 63 -14.07 8.88 2.04
C GLY A 63 -15.56 8.57 2.16
N PHE A 64 -16.33 9.26 2.99
CA PHE A 64 -17.78 9.10 3.01
C PHE A 64 -18.42 9.63 1.72
N CYS A 65 -19.52 9.03 1.30
CA CYS A 65 -20.40 9.61 0.31
C CYS A 65 -21.65 10.22 0.98
N LEU A 66 -22.30 11.14 0.28
CA LEU A 66 -23.52 11.80 0.76
C LEU A 66 -24.80 11.23 0.11
N GLU A 67 -24.66 10.19 -0.70
CA GLU A 67 -25.77 9.52 -1.37
C GLU A 67 -26.58 8.68 -0.35
N PRO A 68 -27.87 8.97 -0.16
CA PRO A 68 -28.71 8.18 0.75
C PRO A 68 -28.79 6.70 0.32
N GLY A 69 -28.65 5.79 1.28
CA GLY A 69 -28.71 4.34 1.04
C GLY A 69 -27.41 3.72 0.51
N HIS A 70 -26.41 4.51 0.16
CA HIS A 70 -25.12 3.97 -0.20
C HIS A 70 -24.41 3.33 1.00
N ALA A 71 -23.74 2.19 0.80
CA ALA A 71 -23.06 1.47 1.88
C ALA A 71 -22.06 2.33 2.66
N ASN A 72 -21.45 3.33 2.03
CA ASN A 72 -20.51 4.26 2.64
C ASN A 72 -21.10 5.67 2.89
N ALA A 73 -22.43 5.79 2.96
CA ALA A 73 -23.07 7.06 3.31
C ALA A 73 -22.69 7.50 4.73
N ALA A 74 -22.46 8.80 4.91
CA ALA A 74 -22.15 9.37 6.22
C ALA A 74 -23.32 9.16 7.19
N ALA A 75 -23.02 8.69 8.41
CA ALA A 75 -24.00 8.49 9.47
C ALA A 75 -23.31 8.58 10.84
N PRO A 76 -24.06 8.91 11.91
CA PRO A 76 -23.52 8.93 13.27
C PRO A 76 -22.93 7.58 13.68
N GLY A 77 -21.77 7.59 14.33
CA GLY A 77 -21.09 6.38 14.81
C GLY A 77 -20.49 5.48 13.74
N LYS A 78 -20.58 5.85 12.47
CA LYS A 78 -20.12 5.06 11.34
C LYS A 78 -18.67 5.38 10.96
N ARG A 79 -17.90 4.35 10.60
CA ARG A 79 -16.57 4.50 10.01
C ARG A 79 -16.68 4.58 8.49
N PRO A 80 -15.89 5.44 7.81
CA PRO A 80 -15.80 5.42 6.36
C PRO A 80 -15.14 4.14 5.87
N TYR A 81 -15.26 3.86 4.56
CA TYR A 81 -14.43 2.84 3.91
C TYR A 81 -12.97 3.06 4.28
N HIS A 82 -12.35 2.04 4.85
CA HIS A 82 -11.03 2.17 5.44
C HIS A 82 -9.96 1.62 4.49
N THR A 83 -8.95 2.44 4.22
CA THR A 83 -7.86 2.11 3.28
C THR A 83 -6.51 1.90 3.96
N ILE A 84 -6.46 1.70 5.29
CA ILE A 84 -5.26 1.32 6.02
C ILE A 84 -5.38 -0.15 6.41
N ILE A 85 -4.55 -1.00 5.84
CA ILE A 85 -4.69 -2.45 5.93
C ILE A 85 -3.35 -3.08 6.29
N PRO A 86 -2.96 -3.14 7.58
CA PRO A 86 -1.83 -3.96 8.00
C PRO A 86 -2.26 -5.43 7.92
N GLY A 87 -1.65 -6.20 7.02
CA GLY A 87 -1.95 -7.60 6.81
C GLY A 87 -1.09 -8.53 7.65
N PHE A 88 -1.61 -9.71 7.97
CA PHE A 88 -0.86 -10.74 8.67
C PHE A 88 -1.26 -12.12 8.17
N LEU A 89 -0.28 -12.95 7.86
CA LEU A 89 -0.50 -14.32 7.40
C LEU A 89 -0.38 -15.29 8.56
N THR A 90 -1.34 -16.22 8.64
CA THR A 90 -1.30 -17.36 9.55
C THR A 90 -1.58 -18.65 8.79
N LYS A 91 -1.03 -19.75 9.23
CA LYS A 91 -1.32 -21.09 8.73
C LYS A 91 -1.55 -22.05 9.88
N GLN A 92 -2.73 -22.66 9.95
CA GLN A 92 -3.09 -23.57 11.05
C GLN A 92 -2.88 -22.96 12.45
N GLY A 93 -3.25 -21.69 12.61
CA GLY A 93 -3.11 -20.94 13.86
C GLY A 93 -1.71 -20.46 14.18
N LYS A 94 -0.70 -20.76 13.36
CA LYS A 94 0.68 -20.31 13.54
C LYS A 94 0.97 -19.07 12.72
N PRO A 95 1.74 -18.08 13.23
CA PRO A 95 2.15 -16.92 12.48
C PRO A 95 3.07 -17.33 11.32
N MET A 96 2.78 -16.80 10.15
CA MET A 96 3.65 -16.90 8.97
C MET A 96 4.38 -15.58 8.70
N GLY A 97 3.73 -14.46 8.92
CA GLY A 97 4.40 -13.18 8.81
C GLY A 97 3.51 -12.00 8.48
N PRO A 98 3.99 -10.79 8.81
CA PRO A 98 3.34 -9.53 8.47
C PRO A 98 3.60 -9.16 7.01
N PHE A 99 2.59 -8.52 6.39
CA PHE A 99 2.70 -7.96 5.06
C PHE A 99 1.79 -6.75 4.91
N GLY A 100 2.08 -5.88 3.96
CA GLY A 100 1.19 -4.78 3.62
C GLY A 100 1.59 -4.11 2.32
N VAL A 101 0.60 -3.56 1.63
CA VAL A 101 0.78 -2.77 0.41
C VAL A 101 0.07 -1.45 0.63
N MET A 102 0.78 -0.36 0.87
CA MET A 102 0.20 0.97 0.99
C MET A 102 -0.14 1.55 -0.38
N GLY A 103 -1.14 2.42 -0.48
CA GLY A 103 -1.55 3.04 -1.75
C GLY A 103 -3.04 3.41 -1.82
N GLY A 104 -3.66 3.80 -0.72
CA GLY A 104 -5.05 4.21 -0.68
C GLY A 104 -5.99 3.09 -1.17
N PHE A 105 -6.81 3.36 -2.18
CA PHE A 105 -7.74 2.38 -2.76
C PHE A 105 -7.05 1.20 -3.47
N MET A 106 -5.76 1.31 -3.76
CA MET A 106 -4.96 0.20 -4.27
C MET A 106 -4.67 -0.87 -3.22
N GLN A 107 -4.76 -0.55 -1.92
CA GLN A 107 -4.35 -1.48 -0.85
C GLN A 107 -5.04 -2.84 -0.92
N PRO A 108 -6.38 -2.97 -0.97
CA PRO A 108 -7.03 -4.28 -1.08
C PRO A 108 -6.56 -5.06 -2.32
N GLN A 109 -6.44 -4.37 -3.45
CA GLN A 109 -6.02 -4.98 -4.73
C GLN A 109 -4.57 -5.44 -4.68
N GLY A 110 -3.66 -4.61 -4.14
CA GLY A 110 -2.26 -4.94 -3.98
C GLY A 110 -2.03 -6.09 -3.02
N HIS A 111 -2.77 -6.15 -1.91
CA HIS A 111 -2.73 -7.27 -0.96
C HIS A 111 -3.08 -8.59 -1.64
N VAL A 112 -4.20 -8.66 -2.36
CA VAL A 112 -4.61 -9.86 -3.09
C VAL A 112 -3.56 -10.27 -4.11
N GLN A 113 -3.03 -9.33 -4.89
CA GLN A 113 -2.04 -9.63 -5.92
C GLN A 113 -0.72 -10.17 -5.35
N VAL A 114 -0.22 -9.60 -4.26
CA VAL A 114 0.99 -10.08 -3.61
C VAL A 114 0.76 -11.45 -2.99
N LEU A 115 -0.37 -11.67 -2.31
CA LEU A 115 -0.68 -12.94 -1.69
C LEU A 115 -0.91 -14.07 -2.69
N THR A 116 -1.62 -13.84 -3.79
CA THR A 116 -1.80 -14.87 -4.83
C THR A 116 -0.47 -15.26 -5.46
N LYS A 117 0.43 -14.30 -5.69
CA LYS A 117 1.77 -14.58 -6.20
C LYS A 117 2.61 -15.38 -5.20
N LEU A 118 2.52 -15.07 -3.92
CA LEU A 118 3.22 -15.80 -2.87
C LEU A 118 2.66 -17.22 -2.70
N ILE A 119 1.33 -17.37 -2.59
CA ILE A 119 0.68 -18.61 -2.17
C ILE A 119 0.39 -19.52 -3.37
N ASP A 120 -0.25 -18.98 -4.41
CA ASP A 120 -0.72 -19.78 -5.55
C ASP A 120 0.38 -19.98 -6.59
N CYS A 121 1.25 -18.98 -6.80
CA CYS A 121 2.37 -19.08 -7.74
C CYS A 121 3.68 -19.52 -7.06
N GLY A 122 3.74 -19.64 -5.73
CA GLY A 122 4.92 -20.12 -5.00
C GLY A 122 6.13 -19.20 -5.07
N LEU A 123 5.93 -17.89 -5.34
CA LEU A 123 7.02 -16.93 -5.38
C LEU A 123 7.52 -16.63 -3.97
N ASN A 124 8.80 -16.31 -3.84
CA ASN A 124 9.34 -15.77 -2.58
C ASN A 124 8.85 -14.34 -2.33
N PRO A 125 8.97 -13.79 -1.10
CA PRO A 125 8.48 -12.46 -0.75
C PRO A 125 8.94 -11.36 -1.69
N GLN A 126 10.22 -11.32 -2.06
CA GLN A 126 10.75 -10.29 -2.96
C GLN A 126 10.15 -10.42 -4.37
N ALA A 127 10.17 -11.61 -4.95
CA ALA A 127 9.61 -11.86 -6.27
C ALA A 127 8.10 -11.58 -6.35
N ALA A 128 7.35 -11.85 -5.28
CA ALA A 128 5.93 -11.54 -5.20
C ALA A 128 5.66 -10.02 -5.17
N ILE A 129 6.54 -9.25 -4.51
CA ILE A 129 6.47 -7.79 -4.46
C ILE A 129 6.91 -7.17 -5.79
N ASP A 130 7.98 -7.69 -6.41
CA ASP A 130 8.55 -7.18 -7.67
C ASP A 130 7.61 -7.40 -8.86
N ALA A 131 6.82 -8.45 -8.82
CA ALA A 131 5.98 -8.84 -9.93
C ALA A 131 5.01 -7.72 -10.37
N PRO A 132 4.76 -7.56 -11.69
CA PRO A 132 3.91 -6.49 -12.21
C PRO A 132 2.51 -6.53 -11.60
N ARG A 133 1.93 -5.33 -11.40
CA ARG A 133 0.62 -5.15 -10.79
C ARG A 133 -0.36 -4.47 -11.74
N TRP A 134 -1.62 -4.68 -11.44
CA TRP A 134 -2.75 -4.01 -12.08
C TRP A 134 -3.58 -3.26 -11.05
N GLN A 135 -4.30 -2.26 -11.50
CA GLN A 135 -5.24 -1.49 -10.70
C GLN A 135 -6.58 -1.38 -11.43
N TRP A 136 -7.64 -1.92 -10.86
CA TRP A 136 -8.99 -1.59 -11.26
C TRP A 136 -9.34 -0.17 -10.77
N THR A 137 -9.83 0.65 -11.66
CA THR A 137 -10.17 2.04 -11.35
C THR A 137 -11.67 2.29 -11.29
N GLN A 138 -12.39 1.83 -12.30
CA GLN A 138 -13.86 1.92 -12.36
C GLN A 138 -14.42 1.04 -13.47
N GLY A 139 -15.67 0.59 -13.33
CA GLY A 139 -16.37 -0.18 -14.38
C GLY A 139 -15.52 -1.34 -14.90
N LEU A 140 -15.20 -1.35 -16.19
CA LEU A 140 -14.33 -2.34 -16.82
C LEU A 140 -12.88 -1.84 -17.02
N GLN A 141 -12.56 -0.66 -16.53
CA GLN A 141 -11.24 -0.04 -16.70
C GLN A 141 -10.22 -0.63 -15.73
N VAL A 142 -9.11 -1.13 -16.27
CA VAL A 142 -7.97 -1.66 -15.52
C VAL A 142 -6.70 -1.04 -16.06
N ASN A 143 -5.92 -0.41 -15.19
CA ASN A 143 -4.57 0.04 -15.51
C ASN A 143 -3.57 -1.03 -15.15
N MET A 144 -2.52 -1.17 -15.95
CA MET A 144 -1.47 -2.17 -15.75
C MET A 144 -0.09 -1.53 -15.84
N GLU A 145 0.86 -2.12 -15.11
CA GLU A 145 2.27 -1.81 -15.33
C GLU A 145 2.72 -2.33 -16.70
N PRO A 146 3.67 -1.64 -17.38
CA PRO A 146 4.11 -2.02 -18.73
C PRO A 146 4.71 -3.43 -18.84
N GLU A 147 5.23 -3.96 -17.73
CA GLU A 147 5.87 -5.28 -17.66
C GLU A 147 4.88 -6.46 -17.64
N PHE A 148 3.58 -6.19 -17.68
CA PHE A 148 2.58 -7.27 -17.74
C PHE A 148 2.72 -8.08 -19.04
N PRO A 149 2.64 -9.43 -18.98
CA PRO A 149 2.72 -10.28 -20.16
C PRO A 149 1.59 -10.00 -21.16
N ALA A 150 1.95 -9.79 -22.42
CA ALA A 150 1.01 -9.40 -23.48
C ALA A 150 -0.18 -10.38 -23.61
N HIS A 151 0.05 -11.69 -23.53
CA HIS A 151 -1.00 -12.70 -23.64
C HIS A 151 -2.05 -12.61 -22.52
N LEU A 152 -1.68 -12.15 -21.31
CA LEU A 152 -2.62 -11.92 -20.23
C LEU A 152 -3.47 -10.67 -20.50
N ILE A 153 -2.85 -9.62 -21.05
CA ILE A 153 -3.54 -8.39 -21.45
C ILE A 153 -4.57 -8.70 -22.52
N GLU A 154 -4.17 -9.39 -23.59
CA GLU A 154 -5.07 -9.82 -24.67
C GLU A 154 -6.24 -10.68 -24.15
N GLY A 155 -5.96 -11.62 -23.25
CA GLY A 155 -6.98 -12.45 -22.63
C GLY A 155 -7.99 -11.67 -21.80
N LEU A 156 -7.57 -10.59 -21.13
CA LEU A 156 -8.47 -9.71 -20.38
C LEU A 156 -9.28 -8.80 -21.31
N GLN A 157 -8.67 -8.27 -22.36
CA GLN A 157 -9.37 -7.48 -23.38
C GLN A 157 -10.46 -8.28 -24.09
N GLN A 158 -10.19 -9.56 -24.45
CA GLN A 158 -11.17 -10.46 -25.02
C GLN A 158 -12.36 -10.72 -24.08
N ARG A 159 -12.18 -10.59 -22.78
CA ARG A 159 -13.24 -10.68 -21.76
C ARG A 159 -13.95 -9.36 -21.49
N GLY A 160 -13.63 -8.31 -22.25
CA GLY A 160 -14.31 -7.01 -22.22
C GLY A 160 -13.65 -5.98 -21.30
N HIS A 161 -12.50 -6.29 -20.67
CA HIS A 161 -11.78 -5.29 -19.89
C HIS A 161 -11.16 -4.21 -20.79
N LYS A 162 -11.23 -2.96 -20.33
CA LYS A 162 -10.57 -1.81 -20.97
C LYS A 162 -9.21 -1.62 -20.31
N ILE A 163 -8.15 -2.00 -21.00
CA ILE A 163 -6.79 -1.97 -20.45
C ILE A 163 -6.13 -0.65 -20.79
N GLY A 164 -5.63 0.04 -19.76
CA GLY A 164 -4.72 1.18 -19.85
C GLY A 164 -3.38 0.82 -19.26
N TYR A 165 -2.36 1.59 -19.62
CA TYR A 165 -1.03 1.51 -19.00
C TYR A 165 -0.77 2.76 -18.17
N ASP A 166 -0.14 2.58 -17.02
CA ASP A 166 0.32 3.69 -16.19
C ASP A 166 1.82 3.50 -15.91
N ILE A 167 2.61 4.49 -16.30
CA ILE A 167 4.05 4.52 -16.05
C ILE A 167 4.39 5.01 -14.64
N ASN A 168 3.43 5.58 -13.93
CA ASN A 168 3.58 5.96 -12.54
C ASN A 168 3.48 4.72 -11.64
N ARG A 169 4.59 4.06 -11.44
CA ARG A 169 4.65 2.84 -10.61
C ARG A 169 4.11 3.03 -9.20
N GLY A 170 4.17 4.24 -8.65
CA GLY A 170 3.60 4.56 -7.33
C GLY A 170 2.09 4.34 -7.23
N ALA A 171 1.37 4.38 -8.36
CA ALA A 171 -0.07 4.12 -8.42
C ALA A 171 -0.44 2.67 -8.09
N PHE A 172 0.49 1.72 -8.28
CA PHE A 172 0.27 0.28 -8.05
C PHE A 172 0.57 -0.19 -6.62
N GLY A 173 0.72 0.75 -5.70
CA GLY A 173 0.96 0.47 -4.29
C GLY A 173 2.42 0.14 -3.98
N LYS A 174 2.76 0.19 -2.69
CA LYS A 174 4.12 0.01 -2.18
C LYS A 174 4.09 -1.03 -1.06
N GLY A 175 4.75 -2.16 -1.27
CA GLY A 175 4.66 -3.35 -0.42
C GLY A 175 5.91 -3.61 0.42
N GLN A 176 5.68 -4.14 1.62
CA GLN A 176 6.73 -4.72 2.46
C GLN A 176 6.20 -6.02 3.06
N MET A 177 7.08 -6.99 3.28
CA MET A 177 6.69 -8.29 3.82
C MET A 177 7.85 -8.94 4.58
N ILE A 178 7.52 -9.65 5.64
CA ILE A 178 8.39 -10.66 6.25
C ILE A 178 7.63 -11.98 6.23
N LEU A 179 8.30 -13.06 5.85
CA LEU A 179 7.76 -14.41 5.86
C LEU A 179 8.68 -15.32 6.66
N ALA A 180 8.13 -16.00 7.65
CA ALA A 180 8.84 -17.06 8.38
C ALA A 180 8.78 -18.37 7.59
N THR A 181 9.93 -19.00 7.41
CA THR A 181 10.02 -20.35 6.84
C THR A 181 9.69 -21.41 7.89
N PRO A 182 9.36 -22.66 7.46
CA PRO A 182 9.17 -23.77 8.40
C PRO A 182 10.39 -24.07 9.28
N HIS A 183 11.57 -23.62 8.88
CA HIS A 183 12.85 -23.82 9.59
C HIS A 183 13.24 -22.63 10.48
N GLY A 184 12.33 -21.65 10.66
CA GLY A 184 12.56 -20.48 11.52
C GLY A 184 13.34 -19.33 10.87
N THR A 185 13.76 -19.45 9.62
CA THR A 185 14.41 -18.35 8.90
C THR A 185 13.37 -17.29 8.50
N LEU A 186 13.70 -16.02 8.69
CA LEU A 186 12.89 -14.90 8.24
C LEU A 186 13.37 -14.46 6.85
N MET A 187 12.44 -14.31 5.93
CA MET A 187 12.68 -13.77 4.59
C MET A 187 11.99 -12.41 4.46
N GLY A 188 12.76 -11.35 4.19
CA GLY A 188 12.23 -10.02 3.92
C GLY A 188 12.03 -9.77 2.43
N GLY A 189 11.00 -8.99 2.09
CA GLY A 189 10.80 -8.44 0.76
C GLY A 189 10.45 -6.96 0.85
N THR A 190 11.10 -6.13 0.02
CA THR A 190 10.92 -4.68 0.01
C THR A 190 10.52 -4.17 -1.38
N GLU A 191 9.79 -3.08 -1.41
CA GLU A 191 9.17 -2.51 -2.61
C GLU A 191 10.19 -1.82 -3.53
N PRO A 192 10.33 -2.25 -4.80
CA PRO A 192 11.21 -1.58 -5.75
C PRO A 192 10.62 -0.29 -6.34
N ARG A 193 9.30 -0.04 -6.14
CA ARG A 193 8.60 1.16 -6.65
C ARG A 193 8.78 2.37 -5.75
N CYS A 194 9.50 2.24 -4.65
CA CYS A 194 9.83 3.32 -3.72
C CYS A 194 11.16 3.05 -3.00
N GLU A 195 11.63 4.04 -2.26
CA GLU A 195 12.80 3.93 -1.41
C GLU A 195 12.44 3.17 -0.11
N GLY A 196 12.38 1.85 -0.19
CA GLY A 196 12.23 0.96 0.93
C GLY A 196 13.50 0.17 1.20
N ALA A 197 13.64 -0.41 2.40
CA ALA A 197 14.77 -1.25 2.75
C ALA A 197 14.37 -2.38 3.68
N CYS A 198 15.03 -3.54 3.54
CA CYS A 198 15.09 -4.57 4.56
C CYS A 198 16.39 -4.41 5.35
N ALA A 199 16.30 -4.46 6.68
CA ALA A 199 17.44 -4.52 7.57
C ALA A 199 17.36 -5.82 8.39
N ALA A 200 18.48 -6.49 8.54
CA ALA A 200 18.60 -7.70 9.36
C ALA A 200 19.94 -7.65 10.10
N TRP A 201 19.98 -8.11 11.35
CA TRP A 201 21.19 -8.16 12.19
C TRP A 201 21.13 -9.34 13.16
#